data_205aa571eb116ef39999246212a346cd
#
_entry.id   205aa571eb116ef39999246212a346cd
#
_cell.length_a   1.000
_cell.length_b   1.000
_cell.length_c   1.000
_cell.angle_alpha   90.00
_cell.angle_beta   90.00
_cell.angle_gamma   90.00
#
_symmetry.space_group_name_H-M   'P 1'
#
loop_
_entity.id
_entity.type
_entity.pdbx_description
1 polymer ?
#
loop_
_entity_poly.entity_id
_entity_poly.type
_entity_poly.pdbx_seq_one_letter_code
_entity_poly.pdbx_strand_id
1 'polypeptide(L)'
;MNTSTTSAFKNLYPDVDPTQGLPLNWSERLSITFSCATLAFGAVFGDLIIVGAGLAFILFSTIAPAQKTARRIRTEAKNRFPTQPWAENAQGSGRQQLIFILLFWVAITAACIGLFLIAPQISRLLAAIIAATVAGILTWFMPGMSSLWKKRTGGRRKARKSRRNNS
;
A
#
# COMPACT_ATOMS: atom_id res chain seq x y z
N MET A 1 -21.74 -9.43 -22.48
CA MET A 1 -20.41 -8.80 -22.62
C MET A 1 -20.06 -8.86 -24.08
N ASN A 2 -19.92 -7.72 -24.76
CA ASN A 2 -19.71 -7.70 -26.22
C ASN A 2 -18.33 -8.23 -26.58
N THR A 3 -18.26 -9.31 -27.34
CA THR A 3 -16.99 -9.94 -27.80
C THR A 3 -16.10 -8.96 -28.57
N SER A 4 -16.68 -7.99 -29.26
CA SER A 4 -15.98 -6.93 -30.01
C SER A 4 -15.16 -5.97 -29.10
N THR A 5 -15.68 -5.59 -27.94
CA THR A 5 -14.96 -4.73 -27.00
C THR A 5 -13.80 -5.44 -26.31
N THR A 6 -13.91 -6.74 -26.10
CA THR A 6 -12.85 -7.54 -25.49
C THR A 6 -11.69 -7.78 -26.47
N SER A 7 -12.00 -8.00 -27.77
CA SER A 7 -10.97 -8.13 -28.81
C SER A 7 -10.25 -6.80 -29.07
N ALA A 8 -10.97 -5.69 -29.13
CA ALA A 8 -10.38 -4.35 -29.27
C ALA A 8 -9.46 -4.01 -28.10
N PHE A 9 -9.86 -4.35 -26.85
CA PHE A 9 -9.01 -4.17 -25.67
C PHE A 9 -7.70 -4.95 -25.76
N LYS A 10 -7.75 -6.25 -26.11
CA LYS A 10 -6.56 -7.08 -26.23
C LYS A 10 -5.61 -6.63 -27.34
N ASN A 11 -6.15 -6.12 -28.43
CA ASN A 11 -5.34 -5.60 -29.54
C ASN A 11 -4.61 -4.31 -29.18
N LEU A 12 -5.25 -3.42 -28.41
CA LEU A 12 -4.65 -2.14 -28.00
C LEU A 12 -3.73 -2.26 -26.79
N TYR A 13 -4.03 -3.18 -25.86
CA TYR A 13 -3.32 -3.35 -24.59
C TYR A 13 -2.99 -4.82 -24.30
N PRO A 14 -2.12 -5.48 -25.11
CA PRO A 14 -1.84 -6.92 -24.99
C PRO A 14 -1.25 -7.28 -23.62
N ASP A 15 -0.45 -6.38 -23.03
CA ASP A 15 0.27 -6.62 -21.77
C ASP A 15 -0.53 -6.22 -20.51
N VAL A 16 -1.77 -5.74 -20.68
CA VAL A 16 -2.60 -5.29 -19.55
C VAL A 16 -3.65 -6.33 -19.21
N ASP A 17 -3.50 -7.02 -18.09
CA ASP A 17 -4.54 -7.87 -17.53
C ASP A 17 -5.44 -7.07 -16.57
N PRO A 18 -6.70 -6.79 -16.92
CA PRO A 18 -7.62 -6.03 -16.07
C PRO A 18 -7.95 -6.77 -14.77
N THR A 19 -7.88 -8.11 -14.76
CA THR A 19 -8.26 -8.93 -13.61
C THR A 19 -7.19 -9.02 -12.53
N GLN A 20 -5.95 -8.68 -12.87
CA GLN A 20 -4.83 -8.65 -11.94
C GLN A 20 -4.49 -7.21 -11.55
N GLY A 21 -4.59 -6.87 -10.25
CA GLY A 21 -4.08 -5.60 -9.74
C GLY A 21 -2.55 -5.54 -9.85
N LEU A 22 -1.98 -4.36 -10.16
CA LEU A 22 -0.53 -4.16 -10.12
C LEU A 22 -0.04 -4.15 -8.67
N PRO A 23 0.75 -5.15 -8.25
CA PRO A 23 1.34 -5.14 -6.92
C PRO A 23 2.42 -4.06 -6.81
N LEU A 24 2.61 -3.55 -5.61
CA LEU A 24 3.80 -2.76 -5.28
C LEU A 24 5.06 -3.62 -5.47
N ASN A 25 6.04 -3.07 -6.17
CA ASN A 25 7.33 -3.72 -6.34
C ASN A 25 8.07 -3.75 -4.98
N TRP A 26 9.00 -4.68 -4.82
CA TRP A 26 9.77 -4.82 -3.58
C TRP A 26 10.54 -3.53 -3.23
N SER A 27 11.14 -2.89 -4.22
CA SER A 27 11.83 -1.61 -4.05
C SER A 27 10.90 -0.47 -3.60
N GLU A 28 9.66 -0.41 -4.12
CA GLU A 28 8.66 0.58 -3.70
C GLU A 28 8.25 0.38 -2.24
N ARG A 29 8.10 -0.87 -1.83
CA ARG A 29 7.80 -1.23 -0.43
C ARG A 29 8.93 -0.83 0.51
N LEU A 30 10.18 -1.14 0.12
CA LEU A 30 11.36 -0.72 0.87
C LEU A 30 11.46 0.79 1.01
N SER A 31 11.27 1.53 -0.09
CA SER A 31 11.34 3.00 -0.08
C SER A 31 10.32 3.59 0.89
N ILE A 32 9.05 3.14 0.85
CA ILE A 32 8.01 3.65 1.76
C ILE A 32 8.32 3.27 3.21
N THR A 33 8.75 2.03 3.47
CA THR A 33 9.11 1.57 4.81
C THR A 33 10.27 2.37 5.40
N PHE A 34 11.32 2.58 4.61
CA PHE A 34 12.48 3.38 5.01
C PHE A 34 12.08 4.84 5.28
N SER A 35 11.25 5.43 4.41
CA SER A 35 10.77 6.80 4.60
C SER A 35 9.97 6.97 5.90
N CYS A 36 9.08 6.02 6.22
CA CYS A 36 8.32 6.04 7.48
C CYS A 36 9.22 5.83 8.69
N ALA A 37 10.21 4.96 8.60
CA ALA A 37 11.17 4.74 9.66
C ALA A 37 12.01 6.00 9.93
N THR A 38 12.48 6.68 8.87
CA THR A 38 13.24 7.95 8.99
C THR A 38 12.38 9.05 9.61
N LEU A 39 11.12 9.16 9.21
CA LEU A 39 10.19 10.12 9.80
C LEU A 39 9.97 9.86 11.30
N ALA A 40 9.72 8.60 11.68
CA ALA A 40 9.52 8.21 13.07
C ALA A 40 10.77 8.44 13.92
N PHE A 41 11.95 8.13 13.37
CA PHE A 41 13.23 8.43 14.02
C PHE A 41 13.37 9.93 14.31
N GLY A 42 13.21 10.77 13.29
CA GLY A 42 13.35 12.23 13.43
C GLY A 42 12.34 12.82 14.41
N ALA A 43 11.10 12.33 14.40
CA ALA A 43 10.05 12.78 15.31
C ALA A 43 10.38 12.49 16.79
N VAL A 44 10.89 11.28 17.10
CA VAL A 44 11.23 10.89 18.48
C VAL A 44 12.58 11.47 18.92
N PHE A 45 13.54 11.58 18.01
CA PHE A 45 14.83 12.20 18.28
C PHE A 45 14.70 13.72 18.50
N GLY A 46 13.67 14.34 17.90
CA GLY A 46 13.39 15.78 17.99
C GLY A 46 14.18 16.61 16.98
N ASP A 47 14.62 16.02 15.87
CA ASP A 47 15.36 16.70 14.80
C ASP A 47 14.45 17.01 13.62
N LEU A 48 14.13 18.30 13.43
CA LEU A 48 13.27 18.77 12.35
C LEU A 48 13.86 18.55 10.95
N ILE A 49 15.19 18.49 10.82
CA ILE A 49 15.83 18.23 9.52
C ILE A 49 15.57 16.78 9.12
N ILE A 50 15.71 15.84 10.05
CA ILE A 50 15.43 14.42 9.80
C ILE A 50 13.92 14.21 9.54
N VAL A 51 13.04 14.90 10.27
CA VAL A 51 11.59 14.89 10.01
C VAL A 51 11.29 15.37 8.59
N GLY A 52 11.88 16.51 8.20
CA GLY A 52 11.72 17.07 6.84
C GLY A 52 12.22 16.10 5.75
N ALA A 53 13.37 15.49 5.96
CA ALA A 53 13.90 14.47 5.05
C ALA A 53 12.96 13.25 4.95
N GLY A 54 12.44 12.75 6.08
CA GLY A 54 11.47 11.66 6.11
C GLY A 54 10.20 11.98 5.33
N LEU A 55 9.64 13.19 5.49
CA LEU A 55 8.49 13.66 4.72
C LEU A 55 8.79 13.74 3.22
N ALA A 56 9.94 14.31 2.86
CA ALA A 56 10.36 14.40 1.46
C ALA A 56 10.49 12.99 0.82
N PHE A 57 11.06 12.03 1.56
CA PHE A 57 11.16 10.64 1.10
C PHE A 57 9.79 9.97 0.95
N ILE A 58 8.82 10.23 1.84
CA ILE A 58 7.45 9.73 1.69
C ILE A 58 6.81 10.28 0.42
N LEU A 59 6.91 11.59 0.18
CA LEU A 59 6.38 12.21 -1.03
C LEU A 59 7.02 11.60 -2.28
N PHE A 60 8.34 11.49 -2.32
CA PHE A 60 9.05 10.89 -3.44
C PHE A 60 8.66 9.41 -3.65
N SER A 61 8.60 8.63 -2.57
CA SER A 61 8.23 7.21 -2.61
C SER A 61 6.80 6.95 -3.05
N THR A 62 5.90 7.94 -2.93
CA THR A 62 4.51 7.85 -3.39
C THR A 62 4.34 8.33 -4.82
N ILE A 63 5.04 9.40 -5.21
CA ILE A 63 4.92 10.01 -6.55
C ILE A 63 5.67 9.18 -7.61
N ALA A 64 6.90 8.78 -7.33
CA ALA A 64 7.75 8.08 -8.30
C ALA A 64 7.10 6.77 -8.85
N PRO A 65 6.49 5.90 -8.03
CA PRO A 65 5.78 4.73 -8.55
C PRO A 65 4.57 5.06 -9.43
N ALA A 66 3.88 6.17 -9.15
CA ALA A 66 2.70 6.58 -9.92
C ALA A 66 3.07 6.96 -11.37
N GLN A 67 4.29 7.42 -11.58
CA GLN A 67 4.79 7.82 -12.90
C GLN A 67 5.32 6.66 -13.75
N LYS A 68 5.38 5.43 -13.23
CA LYS A 68 5.83 4.26 -14.01
C LYS A 68 4.92 4.02 -15.20
N THR A 69 5.53 3.75 -16.35
CA THR A 69 4.85 3.53 -17.64
C THR A 69 3.74 2.50 -17.53
N ALA A 70 3.98 1.37 -16.87
CA ALA A 70 2.97 0.31 -16.70
C ALA A 70 1.71 0.79 -15.94
N ARG A 71 1.86 1.68 -14.96
CA ARG A 71 0.72 2.26 -14.23
C ARG A 71 -0.02 3.30 -15.06
N ARG A 72 0.71 4.11 -15.84
CA ARG A 72 0.11 5.09 -16.76
C ARG A 72 -0.69 4.41 -17.85
N ILE A 73 -0.11 3.41 -18.53
CA ILE A 73 -0.80 2.60 -19.55
C ILE A 73 -2.05 1.95 -18.97
N ARG A 74 -1.97 1.38 -17.75
CA ARG A 74 -3.12 0.78 -17.10
C ARG A 74 -4.22 1.80 -16.78
N THR A 75 -3.87 2.98 -16.32
CA THR A 75 -4.83 4.07 -16.05
C THR A 75 -5.51 4.51 -17.33
N GLU A 76 -4.76 4.66 -18.42
CA GLU A 76 -5.30 5.00 -19.74
C GLU A 76 -6.23 3.90 -20.25
N ALA A 77 -5.82 2.63 -20.17
CA ALA A 77 -6.65 1.49 -20.55
C ALA A 77 -7.96 1.43 -19.75
N LYS A 78 -7.91 1.73 -18.45
CA LYS A 78 -9.08 1.80 -17.58
C LYS A 78 -10.04 2.93 -17.96
N ASN A 79 -9.51 4.08 -18.32
CA ASN A 79 -10.32 5.22 -18.75
C ASN A 79 -10.99 4.97 -20.11
N ARG A 80 -10.31 4.29 -21.02
CA ARG A 80 -10.86 3.94 -22.35
C ARG A 80 -11.85 2.77 -22.30
N PHE A 81 -11.64 1.81 -21.40
CA PHE A 81 -12.45 0.59 -21.28
C PHE A 81 -12.96 0.39 -19.84
N PRO A 82 -13.82 1.26 -19.31
CA PRO A 82 -14.29 1.19 -17.94
C PRO A 82 -15.15 -0.04 -17.62
N THR A 83 -15.76 -0.65 -18.66
CA THR A 83 -16.64 -1.82 -18.55
C THR A 83 -15.90 -3.15 -18.33
N GLN A 84 -14.57 -3.17 -18.49
CA GLN A 84 -13.77 -4.37 -18.21
C GLN A 84 -13.76 -4.70 -16.71
N PRO A 85 -13.58 -5.98 -16.34
CA PRO A 85 -13.58 -6.42 -14.95
C PRO A 85 -12.28 -6.03 -14.22
N TRP A 86 -12.08 -4.74 -13.99
CA TRP A 86 -10.90 -4.23 -13.31
C TRP A 86 -10.82 -4.75 -11.89
N ALA A 87 -9.64 -5.24 -11.51
CA ALA A 87 -9.39 -5.78 -10.17
C ALA A 87 -9.68 -4.75 -9.06
N GLU A 88 -9.45 -3.48 -9.34
CA GLU A 88 -9.73 -2.36 -8.44
C GLU A 88 -11.23 -2.19 -8.16
N ASN A 89 -12.08 -2.40 -9.16
CA ASN A 89 -13.54 -2.31 -9.01
C ASN A 89 -14.11 -3.55 -8.29
N ALA A 90 -13.41 -4.68 -8.37
CA ALA A 90 -13.81 -5.94 -7.74
C ALA A 90 -13.42 -6.02 -6.25
N GLN A 91 -12.54 -5.13 -5.77
CA GLN A 91 -12.19 -5.04 -4.35
C GLN A 91 -13.35 -4.37 -3.59
N GLY A 92 -14.39 -5.16 -3.34
CA GLY A 92 -15.47 -4.78 -2.44
C GLY A 92 -14.93 -4.45 -1.04
N SER A 93 -15.38 -3.33 -0.52
CA SER A 93 -15.09 -2.80 0.81
C SER A 93 -13.76 -2.06 0.96
N GLY A 94 -13.53 -1.04 0.12
CA GLY A 94 -12.48 -0.04 0.35
C GLY A 94 -12.56 0.59 1.76
N ARG A 95 -13.74 0.57 2.38
CA ARG A 95 -13.94 1.06 3.75
C ARG A 95 -13.19 0.23 4.80
N GLN A 96 -13.20 -1.11 4.70
CA GLN A 96 -12.45 -1.95 5.64
C GLN A 96 -10.94 -1.76 5.48
N GLN A 97 -10.46 -1.66 4.25
CA GLN A 97 -9.05 -1.42 3.98
C GLN A 97 -8.61 -0.03 4.48
N LEU A 98 -9.42 0.99 4.31
CA LEU A 98 -9.19 2.33 4.87
C LEU A 98 -9.13 2.32 6.40
N ILE A 99 -10.05 1.61 7.07
CA ILE A 99 -10.04 1.50 8.54
C ILE A 99 -8.74 0.85 9.01
N PHE A 100 -8.28 -0.23 8.37
CA PHE A 100 -7.01 -0.87 8.72
C PHE A 100 -5.81 0.08 8.51
N ILE A 101 -5.79 0.82 7.40
CA ILE A 101 -4.73 1.80 7.13
C ILE A 101 -4.71 2.87 8.22
N LEU A 102 -5.86 3.43 8.57
CA LEU A 102 -5.98 4.42 9.65
C LEU A 102 -5.52 3.86 10.99
N LEU A 103 -5.90 2.61 11.31
CA LEU A 103 -5.49 1.93 12.55
C LEU A 103 -3.97 1.77 12.64
N PHE A 104 -3.30 1.41 11.54
CA PHE A 104 -1.84 1.33 11.49
C PHE A 104 -1.18 2.70 11.70
N TRP A 105 -1.72 3.76 11.08
CA TRP A 105 -1.22 5.12 11.30
C TRP A 105 -1.40 5.59 12.75
N VAL A 106 -2.56 5.33 13.33
CA VAL A 106 -2.81 5.62 14.76
C VAL A 106 -1.83 4.86 15.65
N ALA A 107 -1.57 3.58 15.37
CA ALA A 107 -0.62 2.77 16.12
C ALA A 107 0.82 3.32 16.02
N ILE A 108 1.27 3.72 14.84
CA ILE A 108 2.59 4.34 14.63
C ILE A 108 2.68 5.65 15.41
N THR A 109 1.68 6.51 15.31
CA THR A 109 1.65 7.80 16.00
C THR A 109 1.64 7.62 17.50
N ALA A 110 0.82 6.71 18.04
CA ALA A 110 0.78 6.41 19.47
C ALA A 110 2.12 5.86 19.98
N ALA A 111 2.78 4.97 19.21
CA ALA A 111 4.10 4.46 19.54
C ALA A 111 5.15 5.58 19.57
N CYS A 112 5.15 6.48 18.59
CA CYS A 112 6.07 7.62 18.54
C CYS A 112 5.86 8.57 19.73
N ILE A 113 4.61 8.90 20.06
CA ILE A 113 4.28 9.76 21.22
C ILE A 113 4.71 9.09 22.53
N GLY A 114 4.37 7.82 22.71
CA GLY A 114 4.75 7.05 23.90
C GLY A 114 6.27 7.00 24.11
N LEU A 115 7.01 6.71 23.03
CA LEU A 115 8.48 6.68 23.08
C LEU A 115 9.09 8.06 23.29
N PHE A 116 8.50 9.12 22.74
CA PHE A 116 8.95 10.49 22.98
C PHE A 116 8.80 10.89 24.44
N LEU A 117 7.70 10.50 25.09
CA LEU A 117 7.45 10.78 26.50
C LEU A 117 8.40 9.98 27.43
N ILE A 118 8.80 8.77 27.04
CA ILE A 118 9.72 7.93 27.81
C ILE A 118 11.19 8.24 27.48
N ALA A 119 11.48 8.90 26.38
CA ALA A 119 12.83 9.22 25.92
C ALA A 119 13.75 9.89 26.97
N PRO A 120 13.27 10.81 27.84
CA PRO A 120 14.11 11.38 28.90
C PRO A 120 14.64 10.37 29.91
N GLN A 121 13.95 9.24 30.09
CA GLN A 121 14.32 8.19 31.05
C GLN A 121 15.28 7.14 30.47
N ILE A 122 15.26 7.01 29.12
CA ILE A 122 16.10 6.04 28.41
C ILE A 122 17.15 6.82 27.59
N SER A 123 17.64 6.85 26.68
CA SER A 123 18.35 7.79 25.81
C SER A 123 17.47 8.13 24.58
N ARG A 124 17.49 9.38 24.17
CA ARG A 124 16.72 9.81 22.97
C ARG A 124 17.09 9.00 21.74
N LEU A 125 18.36 8.64 21.60
CA LEU A 125 18.84 7.84 20.49
C LEU A 125 18.20 6.43 20.49
N LEU A 126 18.17 5.76 21.62
CA LEU A 126 17.56 4.43 21.73
C LEU A 126 16.05 4.48 21.47
N ALA A 127 15.35 5.46 22.04
CA ALA A 127 13.93 5.66 21.80
C ALA A 127 13.64 5.90 20.31
N ALA A 128 14.45 6.71 19.62
CA ALA A 128 14.33 6.98 18.20
C ALA A 128 14.58 5.73 17.33
N ILE A 129 15.58 4.91 17.67
CA ILE A 129 15.85 3.64 16.98
C ILE A 129 14.68 2.67 17.13
N ILE A 130 14.14 2.54 18.35
CA ILE A 130 12.96 1.70 18.60
C ILE A 130 11.76 2.19 17.80
N ALA A 131 11.50 3.51 17.80
CA ALA A 131 10.42 4.11 17.02
C ALA A 131 10.55 3.83 15.52
N ALA A 132 11.75 4.02 14.97
CA ALA A 132 12.03 3.72 13.55
C ALA A 132 11.80 2.25 13.22
N THR A 133 12.25 1.35 14.09
CA THR A 133 12.07 -0.09 13.90
C THR A 133 10.59 -0.49 13.94
N VAL A 134 9.84 0.00 14.93
CA VAL A 134 8.42 -0.26 15.08
C VAL A 134 7.64 0.30 13.89
N ALA A 135 7.90 1.56 13.51
CA ALA A 135 7.26 2.18 12.35
C ALA A 135 7.58 1.42 11.05
N GLY A 136 8.82 0.99 10.86
CA GLY A 136 9.24 0.19 9.71
C GLY A 136 8.51 -1.15 9.65
N ILE A 137 8.45 -1.90 10.75
CA ILE A 137 7.74 -3.18 10.82
C ILE A 137 6.25 -2.99 10.54
N LEU A 138 5.60 -2.04 11.20
CA LEU A 138 4.17 -1.78 11.00
C LEU A 138 3.88 -1.39 9.56
N THR A 139 4.69 -0.53 8.94
CA THR A 139 4.53 -0.13 7.54
C THR A 139 4.72 -1.32 6.60
N TRP A 140 5.69 -2.20 6.87
CA TRP A 140 5.94 -3.39 6.06
C TRP A 140 4.77 -4.36 6.03
N PHE A 141 4.08 -4.53 7.15
CA PHE A 141 2.92 -5.42 7.28
C PHE A 141 1.59 -4.76 6.93
N MET A 142 1.59 -3.48 6.57
CA MET A 142 0.38 -2.72 6.26
C MET A 142 -0.45 -3.37 5.15
N PRO A 143 -1.80 -3.41 5.28
CA PRO A 143 -2.69 -3.88 4.23
C PRO A 143 -2.50 -3.08 2.93
N GLY A 144 -2.33 -3.80 1.81
CA GLY A 144 -2.06 -3.20 0.50
C GLY A 144 -0.58 -3.23 0.11
N MET A 145 0.35 -3.27 1.07
CA MET A 145 1.78 -3.44 0.81
C MET A 145 2.21 -4.91 0.88
N SER A 146 1.57 -5.73 1.71
CA SER A 146 1.91 -7.15 1.90
C SER A 146 1.09 -8.08 1.01
N SER A 147 1.77 -9.03 0.34
CA SER A 147 1.15 -10.11 -0.46
C SER A 147 0.29 -11.07 0.38
N LEU A 148 0.46 -11.06 1.70
CA LEU A 148 -0.31 -11.89 2.65
C LEU A 148 -1.82 -11.57 2.60
N TRP A 149 -2.18 -10.32 2.33
CA TRP A 149 -3.58 -9.89 2.24
C TRP A 149 -4.27 -10.31 0.93
N LYS A 150 -3.50 -10.57 -0.15
CA LYS A 150 -4.06 -11.05 -1.43
C LYS A 150 -4.64 -12.46 -1.34
N LYS A 151 -4.04 -13.35 -0.55
CA LYS A 151 -4.48 -14.76 -0.43
C LYS A 151 -5.86 -14.90 0.25
N ARG A 152 -6.21 -14.00 1.17
CA ARG A 152 -7.49 -14.08 1.92
C ARG A 152 -8.73 -13.78 1.07
N THR A 153 -8.61 -12.89 0.08
CA THR A 153 -9.74 -12.52 -0.80
C THR A 153 -10.01 -13.56 -1.89
N GLY A 154 -8.99 -14.24 -2.40
CA GLY A 154 -9.13 -15.26 -3.45
C GLY A 154 -9.83 -16.55 -2.99
N GLY A 155 -9.60 -16.98 -1.75
CA GLY A 155 -10.16 -18.21 -1.18
C GLY A 155 -11.68 -18.13 -0.96
N ARG A 156 -12.18 -16.97 -0.51
CA ARG A 156 -13.61 -16.75 -0.26
C ARG A 156 -14.46 -16.77 -1.54
N ARG A 157 -13.91 -16.34 -2.68
CA ARG A 157 -14.62 -16.36 -3.97
C ARG A 157 -14.74 -17.77 -4.54
N LYS A 158 -13.70 -18.62 -4.41
CA LYS A 158 -13.75 -20.03 -4.86
C LYS A 158 -14.80 -20.82 -4.07
N ALA A 159 -14.89 -20.65 -2.77
CA ALA A 159 -15.86 -21.32 -1.92
C ALA A 159 -17.31 -20.92 -2.23
N ARG A 160 -17.55 -19.63 -2.57
CA ARG A 160 -18.90 -19.14 -2.93
C ARG A 160 -19.34 -19.60 -4.30
N LYS A 161 -18.41 -19.74 -5.27
CA LYS A 161 -18.69 -20.23 -6.62
C LYS A 161 -18.98 -21.73 -6.64
N SER A 162 -18.28 -22.50 -5.78
CA SER A 162 -18.53 -23.95 -5.63
C SER A 162 -19.92 -24.23 -5.03
N ARG A 163 -20.38 -23.43 -4.06
CA ARG A 163 -21.73 -23.59 -3.48
C ARG A 163 -22.85 -23.26 -4.46
N ARG A 164 -22.62 -22.31 -5.39
CA ARG A 164 -23.65 -21.91 -6.38
C ARG A 164 -23.79 -22.90 -7.53
N ASN A 165 -22.80 -23.74 -7.79
CA ASN A 165 -22.85 -24.77 -8.84
C ASN A 165 -23.40 -26.11 -8.35
N ASN A 166 -23.59 -26.26 -7.02
CA ASN A 166 -24.09 -27.50 -6.41
C ASN A 166 -25.55 -27.35 -5.87
N SER A 167 -26.18 -26.22 -6.14
CA SER A 167 -27.62 -25.96 -5.92
C SER A 167 -28.35 -25.71 -7.24
#